data_e338b56caaec727ca1da97107786828c
#
_entry.id   e338b56caaec727ca1da97107786828c
#
_cell.length_a   1.000
_cell.length_b   1.000
_cell.length_c   1.000
_cell.angle_alpha   90.00
_cell.angle_beta   90.00
_cell.angle_gamma   90.00
#
_symmetry.space_group_name_H-M   'P 1'
#
loop_
_entity.id
_entity.type
_entity.pdbx_description
1 polymer ?
#
loop_
_entity_poly.entity_id
_entity_poly.type
_entity_poly.pdbx_seq_one_letter_code
_entity_poly.pdbx_strand_id
1 'polypeptide(L)'
;EVIDPKAWRIGKLPIVDKEGMGFGMIATAQRYILINTELVKEGEITSYKDLLKPQFKGKLTLNDPTVTGPGNAMFGHFAQDLWGEAETVQFLKDLLIKQEALIVRDNRQQVEWVARGKYAIAIAPLVEVTQDFMKQGAPLALLAAKEGVAIISGAGAFGIPPIMPHPNATTVFV
;
A
#
# COMPACT_ATOMS: atom_id res chain seq x y z
N GLU A 1 -21.50 -25.11 12.48
CA GLU A 1 -21.38 -23.79 11.84
C GLU A 1 -20.72 -22.84 12.82
N VAL A 2 -19.54 -22.35 12.51
CA VAL A 2 -18.74 -21.56 13.45
C VAL A 2 -19.29 -20.12 13.55
N ILE A 3 -20.02 -19.64 12.54
CA ILE A 3 -20.52 -18.26 12.50
C ILE A 3 -21.88 -18.23 11.81
N ASP A 4 -22.87 -17.56 12.43
CA ASP A 4 -24.17 -17.31 11.81
C ASP A 4 -24.05 -16.17 10.77
N PRO A 5 -24.24 -16.44 9.46
CA PRO A 5 -24.18 -15.39 8.43
C PRO A 5 -25.17 -14.24 8.67
N LYS A 6 -26.26 -14.47 9.40
CA LYS A 6 -27.28 -13.46 9.70
C LYS A 6 -26.82 -12.43 10.73
N ALA A 7 -25.79 -12.77 11.53
CA ALA A 7 -25.21 -11.84 12.49
C ALA A 7 -24.43 -10.69 11.81
N TRP A 8 -24.07 -10.84 10.54
CA TRP A 8 -23.30 -9.85 9.79
C TRP A 8 -24.20 -8.77 9.16
N ARG A 9 -23.79 -7.50 9.25
CA ARG A 9 -24.55 -6.37 8.68
C ARG A 9 -24.87 -6.51 7.19
N ILE A 10 -24.05 -7.26 6.45
CA ILE A 10 -24.23 -7.51 5.01
C ILE A 10 -25.00 -8.81 4.72
N GLY A 11 -25.44 -9.55 5.75
CA GLY A 11 -26.21 -10.79 5.63
C GLY A 11 -25.46 -12.00 5.05
N LYS A 12 -24.13 -11.89 4.89
CA LYS A 12 -23.26 -12.98 4.41
C LYS A 12 -21.86 -12.83 4.97
N LEU A 13 -21.15 -13.95 5.10
CA LEU A 13 -19.74 -13.97 5.47
C LEU A 13 -18.87 -13.52 4.28
N PRO A 14 -17.92 -12.61 4.49
CA PRO A 14 -16.97 -12.17 3.45
C PRO A 14 -15.81 -13.18 3.30
N ILE A 15 -16.15 -14.44 2.95
CA ILE A 15 -15.19 -15.53 2.76
C ILE A 15 -14.33 -15.23 1.51
N VAL A 16 -13.01 -15.33 1.65
CA VAL A 16 -12.04 -15.01 0.60
C VAL A 16 -11.25 -16.22 0.10
N ASP A 17 -11.43 -17.40 0.73
CA ASP A 17 -10.77 -18.64 0.33
C ASP A 17 -11.80 -19.77 0.09
N LYS A 18 -11.34 -20.85 -0.55
CA LYS A 18 -12.19 -22.01 -0.87
C LYS A 18 -12.52 -22.85 0.37
N GLU A 19 -11.64 -22.84 1.34
CA GLU A 19 -11.74 -23.61 2.59
C GLU A 19 -12.68 -22.95 3.61
N GLY A 20 -13.08 -21.68 3.39
CA GLY A 20 -13.93 -20.93 4.29
C GLY A 20 -13.25 -20.53 5.60
N MET A 21 -11.92 -20.45 5.60
CA MET A 21 -11.10 -20.15 6.78
C MET A 21 -10.55 -18.73 6.75
N GLY A 22 -10.68 -18.02 5.62
CA GLY A 22 -10.26 -16.64 5.41
C GLY A 22 -11.46 -15.71 5.26
N PHE A 23 -11.43 -14.56 5.95
CA PHE A 23 -12.50 -13.59 5.97
C PHE A 23 -11.95 -12.20 5.61
N GLY A 24 -12.40 -11.61 4.51
CA GLY A 24 -12.07 -10.24 4.12
C GLY A 24 -13.07 -9.26 4.73
N MET A 25 -12.65 -8.50 5.73
CA MET A 25 -13.53 -7.59 6.47
C MET A 25 -13.56 -6.17 5.90
N ILE A 26 -12.44 -5.72 5.36
CA ILE A 26 -12.23 -4.36 4.85
C ILE A 26 -11.47 -4.42 3.54
N ALA A 27 -11.90 -3.66 2.55
CA ALA A 27 -11.15 -3.42 1.33
C ALA A 27 -10.68 -1.96 1.33
N THR A 28 -9.38 -1.74 1.09
CA THR A 28 -8.78 -0.42 1.07
C THR A 28 -8.22 -0.11 -0.32
N ALA A 29 -8.55 1.07 -0.84
CA ALA A 29 -7.95 1.57 -2.07
C ALA A 29 -6.55 2.10 -1.77
N GLN A 30 -5.53 1.44 -2.30
CA GLN A 30 -4.13 1.80 -2.09
C GLN A 30 -3.66 2.83 -3.12
N ARG A 31 -3.24 3.98 -2.63
CA ARG A 31 -2.56 5.02 -3.42
C ARG A 31 -1.08 4.96 -3.10
N TYR A 32 -0.29 4.62 -4.11
CA TYR A 32 1.13 4.34 -3.91
C TYR A 32 2.05 5.55 -4.11
N ILE A 33 1.50 6.74 -4.33
CA ILE A 33 2.28 7.96 -4.50
C ILE A 33 1.86 8.98 -3.44
N LEU A 34 2.80 9.33 -2.56
CA LEU A 34 2.67 10.41 -1.60
C LEU A 34 3.60 11.54 -2.01
N ILE A 35 3.09 12.77 -2.06
CA ILE A 35 3.88 13.96 -2.33
C ILE A 35 3.87 14.93 -1.16
N ASN A 36 4.93 15.74 -1.05
CA ASN A 36 4.89 16.98 -0.31
C ASN A 36 4.37 18.08 -1.24
N THR A 37 3.23 18.69 -0.90
CA THR A 37 2.53 19.67 -1.75
C THR A 37 3.23 21.02 -1.87
N GLU A 38 4.22 21.31 -1.02
CA GLU A 38 5.08 22.48 -1.13
C GLU A 38 6.21 22.25 -2.14
N LEU A 39 6.59 20.99 -2.41
CA LEU A 39 7.70 20.64 -3.30
C LEU A 39 7.25 20.10 -4.66
N VAL A 40 6.07 19.53 -4.74
CA VAL A 40 5.50 18.92 -5.96
C VAL A 40 4.04 19.31 -6.08
N LYS A 41 3.63 19.81 -7.23
CA LYS A 41 2.22 20.11 -7.51
C LYS A 41 1.48 18.85 -7.93
N GLU A 42 0.22 18.69 -7.52
CA GLU A 42 -0.59 17.51 -7.81
C GLU A 42 -0.67 17.16 -9.30
N GLY A 43 -0.72 18.12 -10.19
CA GLY A 43 -0.77 17.89 -11.64
C GLY A 43 0.54 17.45 -12.29
N GLU A 44 1.68 17.48 -11.59
CA GLU A 44 2.98 17.08 -12.14
C GLU A 44 3.14 15.58 -12.28
N ILE A 45 2.39 14.81 -11.48
CA ILE A 45 2.41 13.35 -11.45
C ILE A 45 1.00 12.83 -11.68
N THR A 46 0.79 12.22 -12.83
CA THR A 46 -0.50 11.61 -13.23
C THR A 46 -0.37 10.11 -13.48
N SER A 47 0.85 9.60 -13.59
CA SER A 47 1.19 8.21 -13.87
C SER A 47 2.36 7.79 -13.00
N TYR A 48 2.46 6.49 -12.69
CA TYR A 48 3.66 5.95 -12.04
C TYR A 48 4.93 6.21 -12.86
N LYS A 49 4.84 6.22 -14.19
CA LYS A 49 5.99 6.51 -15.07
C LYS A 49 6.48 7.95 -14.94
N ASP A 50 5.65 8.89 -14.50
CA ASP A 50 6.07 10.26 -14.24
C ASP A 50 7.10 10.37 -13.11
N LEU A 51 7.19 9.37 -12.21
CA LEU A 51 8.22 9.29 -11.19
C LEU A 51 9.64 9.17 -11.77
N LEU A 52 9.76 8.77 -13.05
CA LEU A 52 11.04 8.69 -13.76
C LEU A 52 11.45 10.00 -14.43
N LYS A 53 10.69 11.08 -14.25
CA LYS A 53 11.08 12.41 -14.79
C LYS A 53 12.36 12.92 -14.11
N PRO A 54 13.30 13.52 -14.86
CA PRO A 54 14.60 13.95 -14.33
C PRO A 54 14.54 14.89 -13.13
N GLN A 55 13.47 15.71 -13.03
CA GLN A 55 13.28 16.65 -11.92
C GLN A 55 13.12 16.00 -10.55
N PHE A 56 12.79 14.71 -10.51
CA PHE A 56 12.59 13.95 -9.28
C PHE A 56 13.82 13.15 -8.85
N LYS A 57 14.90 13.18 -9.63
CA LYS A 57 16.13 12.45 -9.29
C LYS A 57 16.66 12.84 -7.91
N GLY A 58 16.96 11.86 -7.07
CA GLY A 58 17.43 12.03 -5.69
C GLY A 58 16.38 12.55 -4.70
N LYS A 59 15.12 12.70 -5.14
CA LYS A 59 14.02 13.24 -4.30
C LYS A 59 12.97 12.19 -3.92
N LEU A 60 13.22 10.92 -4.21
CA LEU A 60 12.28 9.82 -4.02
C LEU A 60 12.70 8.92 -2.87
N THR A 61 11.73 8.47 -2.11
CA THR A 61 11.87 7.30 -1.22
C THR A 61 10.98 6.18 -1.71
N LEU A 62 11.42 4.95 -1.53
CA LEU A 62 10.69 3.73 -1.88
C LEU A 62 10.58 2.83 -0.66
N ASN A 63 9.37 2.42 -0.30
CA ASN A 63 9.20 1.38 0.71
C ASN A 63 9.83 0.06 0.23
N ASP A 64 10.59 -0.62 1.08
CA ASP A 64 11.37 -1.80 0.72
C ASP A 64 10.49 -2.90 0.09
N PRO A 65 10.64 -3.21 -1.21
CA PRO A 65 9.83 -4.21 -1.88
C PRO A 65 10.21 -5.66 -1.54
N THR A 66 11.31 -5.87 -0.84
CA THR A 66 11.82 -7.21 -0.49
C THR A 66 11.21 -7.77 0.79
N VAL A 67 10.49 -6.94 1.55
CA VAL A 67 9.80 -7.34 2.78
C VAL A 67 8.30 -7.17 2.63
N THR A 68 7.52 -7.92 3.41
CA THR A 68 6.05 -7.76 3.43
C THR A 68 5.66 -6.34 3.81
N GLY A 69 4.89 -5.70 2.96
CA GLY A 69 4.47 -4.31 3.16
C GLY A 69 3.97 -3.63 1.89
N PRO A 70 3.73 -2.30 1.94
CA PRO A 70 3.20 -1.56 0.80
C PRO A 70 4.07 -1.64 -0.46
N GLY A 71 5.40 -1.65 -0.32
CA GLY A 71 6.33 -1.78 -1.45
C GLY A 71 6.19 -3.12 -2.16
N ASN A 72 6.18 -4.22 -1.40
CA ASN A 72 5.97 -5.56 -1.94
C ASN A 72 4.60 -5.68 -2.64
N ALA A 73 3.54 -5.20 -2.00
CA ALA A 73 2.19 -5.24 -2.55
C ALA A 73 2.07 -4.44 -3.86
N MET A 74 2.68 -3.25 -3.93
CA MET A 74 2.68 -2.42 -5.13
C MET A 74 3.34 -3.12 -6.31
N PHE A 75 4.56 -3.64 -6.13
CA PHE A 75 5.28 -4.30 -7.23
C PHE A 75 4.65 -5.64 -7.62
N GLY A 76 4.06 -6.37 -6.66
CA GLY A 76 3.24 -7.55 -6.95
C GLY A 76 2.04 -7.21 -7.83
N HIS A 77 1.30 -6.15 -7.51
CA HIS A 77 0.19 -5.67 -8.32
C HIS A 77 0.66 -5.22 -9.72
N PHE A 78 1.78 -4.51 -9.81
CA PHE A 78 2.30 -4.09 -11.12
C PHE A 78 2.69 -5.28 -11.99
N ALA A 79 3.32 -6.31 -11.41
CA ALA A 79 3.76 -7.49 -12.13
C ALA A 79 2.58 -8.38 -12.57
N GLN A 80 1.56 -8.52 -11.72
CA GLN A 80 0.45 -9.44 -11.96
C GLN A 80 -0.69 -8.79 -12.78
N ASP A 81 -1.01 -7.52 -12.52
CA ASP A 81 -2.26 -6.92 -12.98
C ASP A 81 -2.06 -5.78 -13.99
N LEU A 82 -0.91 -5.06 -13.97
CA LEU A 82 -0.73 -3.87 -14.79
C LEU A 82 0.24 -4.04 -15.96
N TRP A 83 1.49 -4.39 -15.69
CA TRP A 83 2.59 -4.28 -16.67
C TRP A 83 3.26 -5.61 -17.00
N GLY A 84 3.06 -6.64 -16.17
CA GLY A 84 3.83 -7.86 -16.22
C GLY A 84 5.21 -7.73 -15.57
N GLU A 85 5.86 -8.88 -15.37
CA GLU A 85 7.11 -8.99 -14.60
C GLU A 85 8.25 -8.18 -15.21
N ALA A 86 8.49 -8.30 -16.51
CA ALA A 86 9.63 -7.67 -17.19
C ALA A 86 9.61 -6.14 -17.09
N GLU A 87 8.45 -5.52 -17.33
CA GLU A 87 8.30 -4.07 -17.26
C GLU A 87 8.36 -3.58 -15.82
N THR A 88 7.80 -4.32 -14.88
CA THR A 88 7.86 -4.02 -13.45
C THR A 88 9.29 -4.04 -12.92
N VAL A 89 10.08 -5.05 -13.29
CA VAL A 89 11.51 -5.13 -12.92
C VAL A 89 12.28 -3.98 -13.54
N GLN A 90 12.02 -3.63 -14.80
CA GLN A 90 12.67 -2.49 -15.43
C GLN A 90 12.34 -1.17 -14.75
N PHE A 91 11.07 -0.96 -14.37
CA PHE A 91 10.64 0.23 -13.64
C PHE A 91 11.33 0.33 -12.27
N LEU A 92 11.42 -0.78 -11.52
CA LEU A 92 12.15 -0.81 -10.25
C LEU A 92 13.64 -0.45 -10.43
N LYS A 93 14.30 -1.02 -11.44
CA LYS A 93 15.70 -0.67 -11.77
C LYS A 93 15.85 0.81 -12.09
N ASP A 94 14.94 1.38 -12.86
CA ASP A 94 14.96 2.78 -13.23
C ASP A 94 14.75 3.70 -12.01
N LEU A 95 13.86 3.34 -11.10
CA LEU A 95 13.70 4.05 -9.83
C LEU A 95 14.98 4.04 -8.99
N LEU A 96 15.64 2.89 -8.88
CA LEU A 96 16.82 2.76 -8.01
C LEU A 96 18.09 3.35 -8.67
N ILE A 97 18.30 3.10 -9.96
CA ILE A 97 19.55 3.45 -10.63
C ILE A 97 19.48 4.83 -11.26
N LYS A 98 18.41 5.15 -12.01
CA LYS A 98 18.30 6.44 -12.71
C LYS A 98 17.80 7.55 -11.79
N GLN A 99 16.82 7.25 -10.94
CA GLN A 99 16.21 8.22 -10.03
C GLN A 99 16.89 8.27 -8.65
N GLU A 100 17.78 7.32 -8.35
CA GLU A 100 18.48 7.25 -7.06
C GLU A 100 17.49 7.21 -5.87
N ALA A 101 16.36 6.51 -6.04
CA ALA A 101 15.35 6.39 -5.00
C ALA A 101 15.92 5.65 -3.78
N LEU A 102 15.77 6.24 -2.60
CA LEU A 102 16.23 5.64 -1.35
C LEU A 102 15.24 4.59 -0.86
N ILE A 103 15.70 3.34 -0.66
CA ILE A 103 14.90 2.29 -0.04
C ILE A 103 14.77 2.55 1.46
N VAL A 104 13.56 2.49 1.99
CA VAL A 104 13.22 2.73 3.41
C VAL A 104 12.35 1.59 3.94
N ARG A 105 12.74 1.02 5.09
CA ARG A 105 11.98 -0.05 5.77
C ARG A 105 10.98 0.49 6.78
N ASP A 106 11.33 1.57 7.45
CA ASP A 106 10.46 2.19 8.44
C ASP A 106 9.41 3.08 7.76
N ASN A 107 8.17 2.63 7.81
CA ASN A 107 7.04 3.33 7.20
C ASN A 107 6.81 4.73 7.78
N ARG A 108 7.01 4.91 9.09
CA ARG A 108 6.83 6.20 9.75
C ARG A 108 7.92 7.18 9.35
N GLN A 109 9.17 6.71 9.33
CA GLN A 109 10.31 7.51 8.90
C GLN A 109 10.17 7.95 7.44
N GLN A 110 9.68 7.06 6.56
CA GLN A 110 9.44 7.40 5.16
C GLN A 110 8.47 8.58 5.02
N VAL A 111 7.32 8.52 5.69
CA VAL A 111 6.30 9.58 5.63
C VAL A 111 6.82 10.86 6.30
N GLU A 112 7.48 10.76 7.45
CA GLU A 112 8.06 11.91 8.15
C GLU A 112 9.06 12.68 7.29
N TRP A 113 9.94 11.99 6.57
CA TRP A 113 10.90 12.64 5.69
C TRP A 113 10.23 13.42 4.56
N VAL A 114 9.14 12.93 4.00
CA VAL A 114 8.38 13.66 3.00
C VAL A 114 7.61 14.81 3.63
N ALA A 115 6.99 14.61 4.80
CA ALA A 115 6.28 15.67 5.52
C ALA A 115 7.18 16.86 5.87
N ARG A 116 8.45 16.58 6.21
CA ARG A 116 9.46 17.60 6.52
C ARG A 116 10.20 18.16 5.29
N GLY A 117 9.86 17.74 4.09
CA GLY A 117 10.50 18.20 2.84
C GLY A 117 11.92 17.68 2.62
N LYS A 118 12.40 16.69 3.37
CA LYS A 118 13.69 16.05 3.12
C LYS A 118 13.70 15.30 1.79
N TYR A 119 12.59 14.66 1.45
CA TYR A 119 12.28 14.08 0.15
C TYR A 119 10.98 14.66 -0.36
N ALA A 120 10.82 14.73 -1.66
CA ALA A 120 9.62 15.29 -2.26
C ALA A 120 8.49 14.25 -2.40
N ILE A 121 8.86 12.97 -2.57
CA ILE A 121 7.92 11.90 -2.91
C ILE A 121 8.25 10.64 -2.12
N ALA A 122 7.21 9.98 -1.58
CA ALA A 122 7.30 8.60 -1.12
C ALA A 122 6.50 7.67 -2.04
N ILE A 123 7.17 6.59 -2.46
CA ILE A 123 6.57 5.51 -3.26
C ILE A 123 6.19 4.39 -2.32
N ALA A 124 4.95 3.90 -2.46
CA ALA A 124 4.32 2.90 -1.60
C ALA A 124 4.36 3.27 -0.10
N PRO A 125 3.84 4.44 0.31
CA PRO A 125 3.73 4.79 1.71
C PRO A 125 2.68 3.93 2.40
N LEU A 126 2.80 3.75 3.72
CA LEU A 126 1.72 3.18 4.53
C LEU A 126 0.63 4.25 4.72
N VAL A 127 -0.58 3.95 4.21
CA VAL A 127 -1.68 4.92 4.13
C VAL A 127 -2.12 5.40 5.51
N GLU A 128 -2.20 4.52 6.49
CA GLU A 128 -2.61 4.84 7.86
C GLU A 128 -1.66 5.86 8.49
N VAL A 129 -0.35 5.63 8.38
CA VAL A 129 0.66 6.58 8.86
C VAL A 129 0.55 7.92 8.12
N THR A 130 0.37 7.88 6.81
CA THR A 130 0.19 9.09 6.00
C THR A 130 -1.01 9.92 6.46
N GLN A 131 -2.15 9.26 6.70
CA GLN A 131 -3.37 9.93 7.19
C GLN A 131 -3.16 10.60 8.55
N ASP A 132 -2.38 9.98 9.44
CA ASP A 132 -2.08 10.58 10.75
C ASP A 132 -1.26 11.88 10.63
N PHE A 133 -0.27 11.91 9.74
CA PHE A 133 0.49 13.14 9.45
C PHE A 133 -0.40 14.21 8.78
N MET A 134 -1.26 13.82 7.84
CA MET A 134 -2.20 14.75 7.18
C MET A 134 -3.20 15.36 8.18
N LYS A 135 -3.73 14.58 9.13
CA LYS A 135 -4.60 15.07 10.22
C LYS A 135 -3.88 16.09 11.12
N GLN A 136 -2.57 16.00 11.25
CA GLN A 136 -1.73 16.95 11.99
C GLN A 136 -1.33 18.18 11.17
N GLY A 137 -1.85 18.33 9.94
CA GLY A 137 -1.61 19.49 9.09
C GLY A 137 -0.32 19.42 8.26
N ALA A 138 0.29 18.25 8.11
CA ALA A 138 1.45 18.10 7.24
C ALA A 138 1.06 18.39 5.75
N PRO A 139 1.93 19.05 4.97
CA PRO A 139 1.67 19.40 3.57
C PRO A 139 1.81 18.17 2.66
N LEU A 140 0.92 17.23 2.79
CA LEU A 140 0.96 15.92 2.13
C LEU A 140 -0.28 15.69 1.29
N ALA A 141 -0.13 15.05 0.12
CA ALA A 141 -1.22 14.55 -0.69
C ALA A 141 -0.93 13.15 -1.23
N LEU A 142 -1.95 12.26 -1.15
CA LEU A 142 -1.92 10.93 -1.78
C LEU A 142 -2.51 11.04 -3.18
N LEU A 143 -1.72 10.73 -4.19
CA LEU A 143 -2.12 10.80 -5.59
C LEU A 143 -2.67 9.46 -6.09
N ALA A 144 -3.72 9.53 -6.91
CA ALA A 144 -4.18 8.42 -7.72
C ALA A 144 -3.52 8.51 -9.10
N ALA A 145 -2.79 7.48 -9.49
CA ALA A 145 -2.24 7.38 -10.83
C ALA A 145 -3.34 7.00 -11.83
N LYS A 146 -3.17 7.38 -13.10
CA LYS A 146 -4.11 7.04 -14.19
C LYS A 146 -4.24 5.53 -14.44
N GLU A 147 -3.23 4.77 -14.05
CA GLU A 147 -3.24 3.30 -14.09
C GLU A 147 -4.25 2.68 -13.11
N GLY A 148 -4.78 3.49 -12.20
CA GLY A 148 -5.74 3.07 -11.20
C GLY A 148 -5.14 2.91 -9.81
N VAL A 149 -5.97 2.38 -8.90
CA VAL A 149 -5.60 2.07 -7.52
C VAL A 149 -5.82 0.59 -7.26
N ALA A 150 -4.91 -0.04 -6.54
CA ALA A 150 -5.12 -1.41 -6.10
C ALA A 150 -6.15 -1.44 -4.97
N ILE A 151 -7.05 -2.40 -5.01
CA ILE A 151 -7.97 -2.69 -3.89
C ILE A 151 -7.40 -3.91 -3.17
N ILE A 152 -7.02 -3.73 -1.93
CA ILE A 152 -6.48 -4.80 -1.10
C ILE A 152 -7.34 -5.04 0.14
N SER A 153 -7.45 -6.29 0.55
CA SER A 153 -8.14 -6.70 1.78
C SER A 153 -7.18 -7.05 2.92
N GLY A 154 -5.87 -6.98 2.69
CA GLY A 154 -4.86 -7.46 3.64
C GLY A 154 -4.88 -6.80 5.02
N ALA A 155 -5.25 -5.52 5.12
CA ALA A 155 -5.34 -4.80 6.38
C ALA A 155 -6.61 -5.10 7.19
N GLY A 156 -7.57 -5.84 6.62
CA GLY A 156 -8.84 -6.19 7.25
C GLY A 156 -9.26 -7.63 6.98
N ALA A 157 -8.31 -8.54 6.83
CA ALA A 157 -8.57 -9.97 6.69
C ALA A 157 -8.23 -10.72 7.98
N PHE A 158 -9.06 -11.70 8.31
CA PHE A 158 -8.80 -12.67 9.36
C PHE A 158 -8.62 -14.05 8.74
N GLY A 159 -7.71 -14.84 9.29
CA GLY A 159 -7.56 -16.24 8.95
C GLY A 159 -7.69 -17.10 10.19
N ILE A 160 -8.41 -18.22 10.08
CA ILE A 160 -8.48 -19.23 11.13
C ILE A 160 -7.42 -20.29 10.81
N PRO A 161 -6.35 -20.43 11.62
CA PRO A 161 -5.34 -21.46 11.38
C PRO A 161 -5.93 -22.87 11.57
N PRO A 162 -5.49 -23.87 10.79
CA PRO A 162 -6.01 -25.24 10.87
C PRO A 162 -5.74 -25.90 12.22
N ILE A 163 -4.72 -25.45 12.95
CA ILE A 163 -4.39 -25.90 14.31
C ILE A 163 -4.58 -24.74 15.26
N MET A 164 -5.60 -24.82 16.10
CA MET A 164 -5.95 -23.79 17.07
C MET A 164 -5.70 -24.29 18.49
N PRO A 165 -4.85 -23.60 19.29
CA PRO A 165 -4.65 -23.99 20.68
C PRO A 165 -5.92 -23.78 21.54
N HIS A 166 -6.81 -22.87 21.13
CA HIS A 166 -8.04 -22.52 21.85
C HIS A 166 -9.23 -22.39 20.89
N PRO A 167 -9.79 -23.50 20.35
CA PRO A 167 -10.83 -23.44 19.31
C PRO A 167 -12.10 -22.70 19.77
N ASN A 168 -12.52 -22.88 21.02
CA ASN A 168 -13.71 -22.21 21.55
C ASN A 168 -13.53 -20.69 21.65
N ALA A 169 -12.32 -20.21 22.01
CA ALA A 169 -12.01 -18.79 22.05
C ALA A 169 -12.01 -18.19 20.64
N THR A 170 -11.50 -18.91 19.64
CA THR A 170 -11.56 -18.50 18.24
C THR A 170 -13.01 -18.33 17.78
N THR A 171 -13.91 -19.27 18.13
CA THR A 171 -15.34 -19.20 17.76
C THR A 171 -16.04 -17.98 18.37
N VAL A 172 -15.63 -17.55 19.56
CA VAL A 172 -16.21 -16.36 20.21
C VAL A 172 -15.65 -15.07 19.63
N PHE A 173 -14.39 -15.08 19.15
CA PHE A 173 -13.73 -13.90 18.59
C PHE A 173 -14.20 -13.59 17.17
N VAL A 174 -14.44 -14.58 16.34
CA VAL A 174 -14.87 -14.43 14.94
C VAL A 174 -16.39 -14.41 14.85
#